data_e2c2d4c8638d6701fbcb8e314ff6b920
#
_entry.id   e2c2d4c8638d6701fbcb8e314ff6b920
#
_cell.length_a   1.000
_cell.length_b   1.000
_cell.length_c   1.000
_cell.angle_alpha   90.00
_cell.angle_beta   90.00
_cell.angle_gamma   90.00
#
_symmetry.space_group_name_H-M   'P 1'
#
loop_
_entity.id
_entity.type
_entity.pdbx_description
1 polymer ?
#
loop_
_entity_poly.entity_id
_entity_poly.type
_entity_poly.pdbx_seq_one_letter_code
_entity_poly.pdbx_strand_id
1 'polypeptide(L)'
;MEHKNIVATIYLKNGQAVKGMDNFEPMGWDVISLARLYNDSGIDKIIIFDLSDDDEEHEKNIHTIKNINRNVEIKVCAGGNISRFEDVKKFIYAGCLQVIVNGAKSNSMDIAREASDRFGKERILVSVANVDFVFKHQEEMQEHFHELLVLN
;
A
#
# COMPACT_ATOMS: atom_id res chain seq x y z
N MET A 1 15.49 -22.69 11.16
CA MET A 1 15.07 -22.39 9.77
C MET A 1 14.46 -21.00 9.73
N GLU A 2 15.02 -20.13 8.91
CA GLU A 2 14.51 -18.78 8.82
C GLU A 2 13.18 -18.76 8.06
N HIS A 3 12.19 -18.08 8.61
CA HIS A 3 10.92 -17.86 7.92
C HIS A 3 11.13 -16.80 6.85
N LYS A 4 10.77 -17.12 5.61
CA LYS A 4 10.79 -16.14 4.52
C LYS A 4 9.42 -15.52 4.39
N ASN A 5 9.38 -14.20 4.37
CA ASN A 5 8.14 -13.49 4.13
C ASN A 5 7.81 -13.52 2.64
N ILE A 6 6.63 -14.01 2.32
CA ILE A 6 6.12 -14.03 0.95
C ILE A 6 5.07 -12.95 0.84
N VAL A 7 5.29 -12.04 -0.12
CA VAL A 7 4.42 -10.88 -0.33
C VAL A 7 3.80 -10.96 -1.71
N ALA A 8 2.48 -10.86 -1.77
CA ALA A 8 1.76 -10.77 -3.04
C ALA A 8 1.36 -9.31 -3.28
N THR A 9 1.36 -8.90 -4.54
CA THR A 9 0.90 -7.56 -4.93
C THR A 9 -0.39 -7.66 -5.73
N ILE A 10 -1.30 -6.70 -5.48
CA ILE A 10 -2.51 -6.51 -6.28
C ILE A 10 -2.50 -5.08 -6.77
N TYR A 11 -2.64 -4.89 -8.08
CA TYR A 11 -2.76 -3.58 -8.70
C TYR A 11 -4.23 -3.35 -9.01
N LEU A 12 -4.80 -2.30 -8.43
CA LEU A 12 -6.23 -1.98 -8.61
C LEU A 12 -6.41 -0.81 -9.56
N LYS A 13 -7.20 -1.03 -10.59
CA LYS A 13 -7.65 0.00 -11.52
C LYS A 13 -9.16 -0.14 -11.64
N ASN A 14 -9.87 0.91 -11.25
CA ASN A 14 -11.34 0.97 -11.32
C ASN A 14 -12.02 -0.22 -10.60
N GLY A 15 -11.48 -0.61 -9.45
CA GLY A 15 -12.02 -1.71 -8.63
C GLY A 15 -11.65 -3.10 -9.09
N GLN A 16 -10.84 -3.25 -10.14
CA GLN A 16 -10.45 -4.54 -10.70
C GLN A 16 -8.94 -4.77 -10.57
N ALA A 17 -8.55 -6.04 -10.40
CA ALA A 17 -7.14 -6.41 -10.41
C ALA A 17 -6.61 -6.38 -11.85
N VAL A 18 -5.49 -5.66 -12.05
CA VAL A 18 -4.81 -5.53 -13.34
C VAL A 18 -3.38 -6.06 -13.24
N LYS A 19 -2.74 -6.24 -14.39
CA LYS A 19 -1.44 -6.94 -14.46
C LYS A 19 -0.27 -6.18 -13.85
N GLY A 20 -0.29 -4.85 -13.85
CA GLY A 20 0.82 -4.08 -13.29
C GLY A 20 0.58 -2.58 -13.33
N MET A 21 1.56 -1.82 -12.83
CA MET A 21 1.47 -0.36 -12.77
C MET A 21 1.38 0.29 -14.15
N ASP A 22 2.00 -0.31 -15.16
CA ASP A 22 2.03 0.20 -16.53
C ASP A 22 1.23 -0.68 -17.48
N ASN A 23 0.50 -1.65 -16.97
CA ASN A 23 -0.30 -2.56 -17.79
C ASN A 23 -1.66 -2.78 -17.10
N PHE A 24 -2.67 -2.06 -17.57
CA PHE A 24 -4.01 -2.09 -16.98
C PHE A 24 -4.91 -3.21 -17.54
N GLU A 25 -4.33 -4.17 -18.24
CA GLU A 25 -5.07 -5.33 -18.70
C GLU A 25 -5.60 -6.12 -17.48
N PRO A 26 -6.90 -6.43 -17.42
CA PRO A 26 -7.46 -7.20 -16.31
C PRO A 26 -6.79 -8.57 -16.19
N MET A 27 -6.59 -9.02 -14.96
CA MET A 27 -6.01 -10.34 -14.70
C MET A 27 -6.98 -11.48 -14.99
N GLY A 28 -8.27 -11.19 -15.15
CA GLY A 28 -9.28 -12.21 -15.39
C GLY A 28 -9.75 -12.91 -14.12
N TRP A 29 -9.31 -12.46 -12.96
CA TRP A 29 -9.74 -12.97 -11.66
C TRP A 29 -10.62 -11.93 -10.97
N ASP A 30 -11.68 -12.40 -10.30
CA ASP A 30 -12.35 -11.57 -9.31
C ASP A 30 -11.36 -11.25 -8.19
N VAL A 31 -11.26 -9.97 -7.82
CA VAL A 31 -10.22 -9.53 -6.90
C VAL A 31 -10.38 -10.13 -5.49
N ILE A 32 -11.62 -10.35 -5.04
CA ILE A 32 -11.85 -10.96 -3.73
C ILE A 32 -11.43 -12.43 -3.75
N SER A 33 -11.73 -13.14 -4.83
CA SER A 33 -11.28 -14.54 -5.02
C SER A 33 -9.77 -14.64 -5.06
N LEU A 34 -9.11 -13.69 -5.72
CA LEU A 34 -7.65 -13.62 -5.79
C LEU A 34 -7.06 -13.39 -4.40
N ALA A 35 -7.61 -12.45 -3.64
CA ALA A 35 -7.16 -12.16 -2.29
C ALA A 35 -7.34 -13.37 -1.36
N ARG A 36 -8.45 -14.06 -1.46
CA ARG A 36 -8.68 -15.31 -0.70
C ARG A 36 -7.69 -16.41 -1.07
N LEU A 37 -7.38 -16.53 -2.36
CA LEU A 37 -6.36 -17.48 -2.80
C LEU A 37 -5.01 -17.19 -2.14
N TYR A 38 -4.59 -15.92 -2.12
CA TYR A 38 -3.36 -15.53 -1.45
C TYR A 38 -3.41 -15.81 0.06
N ASN A 39 -4.53 -15.49 0.69
CA ASN A 39 -4.72 -15.76 2.12
C ASN A 39 -4.55 -17.24 2.45
N ASP A 40 -5.09 -18.12 1.60
CA ASP A 40 -5.10 -19.56 1.83
C ASP A 40 -3.82 -20.25 1.37
N SER A 41 -2.92 -19.55 0.68
CA SER A 41 -1.72 -20.13 0.07
C SER A 41 -0.43 -19.90 0.88
N GLY A 42 -0.54 -19.43 2.11
CA GLY A 42 0.64 -19.18 2.94
C GLY A 42 1.37 -17.86 2.65
N ILE A 43 0.72 -16.95 1.95
CA ILE A 43 1.23 -15.59 1.73
C ILE A 43 1.16 -14.83 3.07
N ASP A 44 2.20 -14.10 3.40
CA ASP A 44 2.29 -13.39 4.68
C ASP A 44 1.64 -12.00 4.63
N LYS A 45 1.63 -11.37 3.46
CA LYS A 45 1.16 -9.99 3.30
C LYS A 45 0.69 -9.76 1.87
N ILE A 46 -0.39 -9.00 1.73
CA ILE A 46 -0.83 -8.48 0.43
C ILE A 46 -0.54 -6.98 0.41
N ILE A 47 0.11 -6.52 -0.65
CA ILE A 47 0.30 -5.08 -0.91
C ILE A 47 -0.60 -4.71 -2.08
N ILE A 48 -1.46 -3.72 -1.87
CA ILE A 48 -2.41 -3.25 -2.87
C ILE A 48 -2.00 -1.85 -3.32
N PHE A 49 -1.82 -1.67 -4.62
CA PHE A 49 -1.56 -0.35 -5.20
C PHE A 49 -2.81 0.19 -5.88
N ASP A 50 -3.24 1.36 -5.43
CA ASP A 50 -4.36 2.11 -5.99
C ASP A 50 -3.86 2.89 -7.21
N LEU A 51 -4.29 2.49 -8.40
CA LEU A 51 -3.89 3.10 -9.67
C LEU A 51 -4.97 4.03 -10.22
N SER A 52 -5.80 4.60 -9.36
CA SER A 52 -6.88 5.49 -9.76
C SER A 52 -6.34 6.79 -10.38
N ASP A 53 -7.05 7.28 -11.39
CA ASP A 53 -6.75 8.55 -12.07
C ASP A 53 -7.58 9.72 -11.51
N ASP A 54 -8.68 9.43 -10.84
CA ASP A 54 -9.57 10.44 -10.29
C ASP A 54 -10.20 9.99 -8.96
N ASP A 55 -10.94 10.88 -8.34
CA ASP A 55 -11.55 10.62 -7.03
C ASP A 55 -12.61 9.50 -7.09
N GLU A 56 -13.35 9.41 -8.18
CA GLU A 56 -14.36 8.36 -8.34
C GLU A 56 -13.74 6.97 -8.39
N GLU A 57 -12.68 6.80 -9.17
CA GLU A 57 -11.93 5.54 -9.22
C GLU A 57 -11.28 5.24 -7.87
N HIS A 58 -10.73 6.26 -7.22
CA HIS A 58 -10.12 6.12 -5.90
C HIS A 58 -11.13 5.57 -4.89
N GLU A 59 -12.33 6.12 -4.85
CA GLU A 59 -13.37 5.64 -3.95
C GLU A 59 -13.80 4.20 -4.26
N LYS A 60 -13.86 3.83 -5.54
CA LYS A 60 -14.11 2.43 -5.93
C LYS A 60 -13.00 1.50 -5.42
N ASN A 61 -11.75 1.91 -5.54
CA ASN A 61 -10.63 1.11 -5.07
C ASN A 61 -10.63 1.00 -3.54
N ILE A 62 -10.94 2.09 -2.83
CA ILE A 62 -11.10 2.06 -1.36
C ILE A 62 -12.19 1.06 -0.95
N HIS A 63 -13.31 1.08 -1.63
CA HIS A 63 -14.40 0.13 -1.37
C HIS A 63 -13.96 -1.32 -1.59
N THR A 64 -13.24 -1.57 -2.67
CA THR A 64 -12.68 -2.90 -2.97
C THR A 64 -11.68 -3.33 -1.90
N ILE A 65 -10.79 -2.45 -1.48
CA ILE A 65 -9.82 -2.72 -0.41
C ILE A 65 -10.54 -3.07 0.90
N LYS A 66 -11.60 -2.36 1.22
CA LYS A 66 -12.41 -2.67 2.40
C LYS A 66 -12.99 -4.08 2.32
N ASN A 67 -13.49 -4.47 1.15
CA ASN A 67 -14.01 -5.81 0.94
C ASN A 67 -12.92 -6.89 1.01
N ILE A 68 -11.73 -6.61 0.50
CA ILE A 68 -10.58 -7.50 0.65
C ILE A 68 -10.28 -7.72 2.14
N ASN A 69 -10.18 -6.65 2.91
CA ASN A 69 -9.89 -6.74 4.34
C ASN A 69 -10.93 -7.56 5.12
N ARG A 70 -12.18 -7.54 4.67
CA ARG A 70 -13.25 -8.35 5.27
C ARG A 70 -13.14 -9.84 4.96
N ASN A 71 -12.39 -10.20 3.93
CA ASN A 71 -12.34 -11.57 3.40
C ASN A 71 -11.00 -12.26 3.61
N VAL A 72 -10.01 -11.60 4.20
CA VAL A 72 -8.70 -12.18 4.47
C VAL A 72 -8.27 -11.89 5.91
N GLU A 73 -7.40 -12.74 6.45
CA GLU A 73 -6.85 -12.59 7.80
C GLU A 73 -5.40 -12.10 7.77
N ILE A 74 -4.67 -12.31 6.67
CA ILE A 74 -3.30 -11.87 6.54
C ILE A 74 -3.21 -10.35 6.44
N LYS A 75 -2.02 -9.81 6.69
CA LYS A 75 -1.77 -8.37 6.65
C LYS A 75 -2.05 -7.79 5.26
N VAL A 76 -2.77 -6.69 5.21
CA VAL A 76 -3.01 -5.94 3.98
C VAL A 76 -2.41 -4.55 4.13
N CYS A 77 -1.59 -4.18 3.16
CA CYS A 77 -1.00 -2.86 3.05
C CYS A 77 -1.50 -2.23 1.76
N ALA A 78 -1.71 -0.93 1.77
CA ALA A 78 -2.16 -0.23 0.56
C ALA A 78 -1.38 1.04 0.34
N GLY A 79 -1.23 1.42 -0.91
CA GLY A 79 -0.56 2.64 -1.32
C GLY A 79 -1.04 3.09 -2.69
N GLY A 80 -0.41 4.15 -3.18
CA GLY A 80 -0.79 4.74 -4.45
C GLY A 80 -1.79 5.87 -4.27
N ASN A 81 -1.70 6.86 -5.13
CA ASN A 81 -2.60 8.01 -5.19
C ASN A 81 -2.82 8.74 -3.85
N ILE A 82 -1.78 8.80 -3.01
CA ILE A 82 -1.81 9.54 -1.76
C ILE A 82 -1.23 10.93 -2.01
N SER A 83 -2.04 11.96 -1.86
CA SER A 83 -1.64 13.35 -2.00
C SER A 83 -1.94 14.19 -0.75
N ARG A 84 -2.72 13.64 0.19
CA ARG A 84 -3.15 14.32 1.41
C ARG A 84 -3.16 13.33 2.57
N PHE A 85 -3.09 13.84 3.78
CA PHE A 85 -3.26 13.04 4.99
C PHE A 85 -4.59 12.28 5.00
N GLU A 86 -5.66 12.88 4.49
CA GLU A 86 -6.97 12.23 4.40
C GLU A 86 -6.94 10.93 3.59
N ASP A 87 -6.08 10.84 2.58
CA ASP A 87 -5.95 9.63 1.78
C ASP A 87 -5.37 8.48 2.63
N VAL A 88 -4.40 8.78 3.51
CA VAL A 88 -3.88 7.80 4.45
C VAL A 88 -4.98 7.31 5.39
N LYS A 89 -5.79 8.22 5.92
CA LYS A 89 -6.91 7.87 6.80
C LYS A 89 -7.87 6.91 6.12
N LYS A 90 -8.18 7.14 4.84
CA LYS A 90 -9.09 6.27 4.09
C LYS A 90 -8.60 4.82 4.02
N PHE A 91 -7.32 4.62 3.76
CA PHE A 91 -6.75 3.27 3.74
C PHE A 91 -6.77 2.63 5.14
N ILE A 92 -6.43 3.38 6.18
CA ILE A 92 -6.49 2.88 7.57
C ILE A 92 -7.92 2.47 7.93
N TYR A 93 -8.89 3.31 7.64
CA TYR A 93 -10.29 3.02 7.96
C TYR A 93 -10.90 1.93 7.08
N ALA A 94 -10.31 1.66 5.91
CA ALA A 94 -10.68 0.51 5.09
C ALA A 94 -10.14 -0.81 5.65
N GLY A 95 -9.33 -0.75 6.71
CA GLY A 95 -8.82 -1.93 7.42
C GLY A 95 -7.36 -2.27 7.13
N CYS A 96 -6.64 -1.45 6.36
CA CYS A 96 -5.24 -1.71 6.07
C CYS A 96 -4.39 -1.57 7.33
N LEU A 97 -3.53 -2.56 7.56
CA LEU A 97 -2.61 -2.52 8.68
C LEU A 97 -1.52 -1.48 8.47
N GLN A 98 -1.05 -1.34 7.24
CA GLN A 98 -0.01 -0.40 6.86
C GLN A 98 -0.42 0.37 5.61
N VAL A 99 0.07 1.61 5.51
CA VAL A 99 -0.12 2.47 4.34
C VAL A 99 1.24 2.85 3.78
N ILE A 100 1.37 2.76 2.46
CA ILE A 100 2.62 3.04 1.75
C ILE A 100 2.53 4.43 1.13
N VAL A 101 3.42 5.32 1.57
CA VAL A 101 3.51 6.68 1.05
C VAL A 101 4.70 6.74 0.07
N ASN A 102 4.45 7.24 -1.13
CA ASN A 102 5.51 7.36 -2.15
C ASN A 102 6.43 8.54 -1.83
N GLY A 103 7.65 8.26 -1.40
CA GLY A 103 8.64 9.26 -1.00
C GLY A 103 9.12 10.17 -2.12
N ALA A 104 8.84 9.85 -3.39
CA ALA A 104 9.25 10.69 -4.52
C ALA A 104 8.37 11.94 -4.70
N LYS A 105 7.19 11.99 -4.11
CA LYS A 105 6.29 13.16 -4.20
C LYS A 105 6.76 14.27 -3.26
N SER A 106 6.58 15.53 -3.68
CA SER A 106 7.13 16.69 -2.99
C SER A 106 6.68 16.89 -1.54
N ASN A 107 5.44 16.50 -1.22
CA ASN A 107 4.89 16.66 0.14
C ASN A 107 4.76 15.34 0.89
N SER A 108 5.30 14.27 0.35
CA SER A 108 5.08 12.92 0.90
C SER A 108 5.68 12.73 2.28
N MET A 109 6.85 13.32 2.55
CA MET A 109 7.49 13.18 3.85
C MET A 109 6.70 13.87 4.95
N ASP A 110 6.08 15.01 4.65
CA ASP A 110 5.20 15.70 5.62
C ASP A 110 3.97 14.87 5.93
N ILE A 111 3.35 14.30 4.90
CA ILE A 111 2.18 13.41 5.05
C ILE A 111 2.56 12.17 5.87
N ALA A 112 3.69 11.56 5.54
CA ALA A 112 4.15 10.35 6.22
C ALA A 112 4.47 10.63 7.70
N ARG A 113 5.08 11.77 7.99
CA ARG A 113 5.40 12.18 9.37
C ARG A 113 4.13 12.41 10.17
N GLU A 114 3.17 13.16 9.63
CA GLU A 114 1.88 13.40 10.27
C GLU A 114 1.13 12.09 10.52
N ALA A 115 1.12 11.21 9.53
CA ALA A 115 0.47 9.91 9.65
C ALA A 115 1.16 9.01 10.70
N SER A 116 2.50 9.02 10.75
CA SER A 116 3.26 8.26 11.74
C SER A 116 2.96 8.75 13.16
N ASP A 117 2.86 10.06 13.34
CA ASP A 117 2.54 10.64 14.64
C ASP A 117 1.12 10.29 15.09
N ARG A 118 0.19 10.20 14.15
CA ARG A 118 -1.21 9.93 14.43
C ARG A 118 -1.52 8.45 14.63
N PHE A 119 -0.99 7.60 13.77
CA PHE A 119 -1.36 6.18 13.70
C PHE A 119 -0.27 5.23 14.21
N GLY A 120 0.94 5.72 14.42
CA GLY A 120 2.09 4.91 14.79
C GLY A 120 3.03 4.68 13.61
N LYS A 121 4.33 4.75 13.86
CA LYS A 121 5.34 4.63 12.79
C LYS A 121 5.34 3.23 12.16
N GLU A 122 4.91 2.21 12.88
CA GLU A 122 4.81 0.84 12.37
C GLU A 122 3.69 0.67 11.34
N ARG A 123 2.77 1.65 11.25
CA ARG A 123 1.67 1.65 10.30
C ARG A 123 2.00 2.33 8.98
N ILE A 124 3.11 3.04 8.91
CA ILE A 124 3.47 3.86 7.74
C ILE A 124 4.75 3.35 7.11
N LEU A 125 4.67 2.98 5.83
CA LEU A 125 5.81 2.61 5.00
C LEU A 125 6.08 3.74 4.02
N VAL A 126 7.36 4.01 3.77
CA VAL A 126 7.75 4.96 2.73
C VAL A 126 8.39 4.19 1.59
N SER A 127 7.85 4.33 0.38
CA SER A 127 8.47 3.75 -0.80
C SER A 127 9.49 4.72 -1.39
N VAL A 128 10.64 4.21 -1.79
CA VAL A 128 11.71 5.00 -2.37
C VAL A 128 12.15 4.37 -3.70
N ALA A 129 12.50 5.24 -4.66
CA ALA A 129 12.89 4.78 -5.99
C ALA A 129 14.37 4.41 -6.08
N ASN A 130 15.20 4.95 -5.16
CA ASN A 130 16.63 4.69 -5.16
C ASN A 130 17.24 4.92 -3.78
N VAL A 131 18.48 4.45 -3.61
CA VAL A 131 19.19 4.56 -2.34
C VAL A 131 19.65 5.97 -1.98
N ASP A 132 19.79 6.86 -2.97
CA ASP A 132 20.20 8.24 -2.70
C ASP A 132 19.17 8.96 -1.83
N PHE A 133 17.90 8.70 -2.04
CA PHE A 133 16.83 9.25 -1.20
C PHE A 133 17.02 8.81 0.26
N VAL A 134 17.36 7.55 0.48
CA VAL A 134 17.59 7.02 1.83
C VAL A 134 18.74 7.75 2.52
N PHE A 135 19.86 7.95 1.82
CA PHE A 135 21.01 8.66 2.38
C PHE A 135 20.69 10.11 2.76
N LYS A 136 19.91 10.79 1.93
CA LYS A 136 19.53 12.19 2.21
C LYS A 136 18.61 12.33 3.42
N HIS A 137 17.79 11.32 3.70
CA HIS A 137 16.75 11.38 4.73
C HIS A 137 16.96 10.37 5.85
N GLN A 138 18.15 9.84 5.98
CA GLN A 138 18.46 8.73 6.88
C GLN A 138 18.02 8.97 8.33
N GLU A 139 18.36 10.13 8.90
CA GLU A 139 17.99 10.44 10.28
C GLU A 139 16.48 10.53 10.46
N GLU A 140 15.81 11.23 9.55
CA GLU A 140 14.36 11.38 9.56
C GLU A 140 13.67 10.03 9.45
N MET A 141 14.16 9.15 8.57
CA MET A 141 13.58 7.83 8.38
C MET A 141 13.72 6.95 9.61
N GLN A 142 14.87 7.00 10.28
CA GLN A 142 15.07 6.24 11.51
C GLN A 142 14.19 6.74 12.66
N GLU A 143 13.95 8.04 12.73
CA GLU A 143 13.14 8.66 13.77
C GLU A 143 11.65 8.41 13.59
N HIS A 144 11.15 8.43 12.36
CA HIS A 144 9.71 8.50 12.06
C HIS A 144 9.14 7.23 11.42
N PHE A 145 9.98 6.35 10.87
CA PHE A 145 9.48 5.21 10.07
C PHE A 145 10.09 3.90 10.52
N HIS A 146 9.27 2.87 10.52
CA HIS A 146 9.65 1.52 10.93
C HIS A 146 10.22 0.71 9.76
N GLU A 147 9.66 0.88 8.57
CA GLU A 147 10.04 0.12 7.38
C GLU A 147 10.13 1.02 6.16
N LEU A 148 11.01 0.65 5.24
CA LEU A 148 11.13 1.26 3.93
C LEU A 148 10.84 0.22 2.86
N LEU A 149 10.17 0.65 1.80
CA LEU A 149 9.93 -0.17 0.62
C LEU A 149 10.67 0.45 -0.57
N VAL A 150 11.65 -0.28 -1.09
CA VAL A 150 12.41 0.17 -2.27
C VAL A 150 11.77 -0.43 -3.51
N LEU A 151 11.34 0.42 -4.42
CA LEU A 151 10.74 0.04 -5.69
C LEU A 151 11.71 0.37 -6.82
N ASN A 152 12.09 -0.63 -7.56
CA ASN A 152 12.96 -0.46 -8.73
C ASN A 152 12.14 -0.29 -10.01
#